data_41b157a8a3cfa3a947a03a666d772d9b
#
_entry.id   41b157a8a3cfa3a947a03a666d772d9b
#
_cell.length_a   1.000
_cell.length_b   1.000
_cell.length_c   1.000
_cell.angle_alpha   90.00
_cell.angle_beta   90.00
_cell.angle_gamma   90.00
#
_symmetry.space_group_name_H-M   'P 1'
#
loop_
_entity.id
_entity.type
_entity.pdbx_description
1 polymer ?
#
loop_
_entity_poly.entity_id
_entity_poly.type
_entity_poly.pdbx_seq_one_letter_code
_entity_poly.pdbx_strand_id
1 'polypeptide(L)'
;DEEYLMESNEEAFRLDVKTDIESVEKQALWAGIKPGMRVADIGCGSGKTTAILHNLVQPGGVVVGVDGSEKRIIYAQDHYAAQGIKFICKDIREPLGDLGLFDLVWVRFLLEYYLSNSSDIVENISEIVKPGGILCLIDLDHNCLNYCGLPPKLERTIFAAMRVLGEKANFDPYAGRRLYSYLYKLGYQDIDVNVSAHHLIFGRLRDSDAFNWMKKIEVVSRKVNYQFEEYKGGYEEFLNEFMRFFTDPGRFVYT
;
A
#
# COMPACT_ATOMS: atom_id res chain seq x y z
N ASP A 1 4.61 -9.07 -18.53
CA ASP A 1 4.05 -9.36 -17.20
C ASP A 1 4.88 -8.58 -16.18
N GLU A 2 4.39 -7.42 -15.74
CA GLU A 2 5.03 -6.68 -14.65
C GLU A 2 4.66 -7.41 -13.35
N GLU A 3 5.63 -8.15 -12.78
CA GLU A 3 5.49 -8.81 -11.50
C GLU A 3 5.47 -7.75 -10.38
N TYR A 4 4.54 -7.90 -9.41
CA TYR A 4 4.47 -7.02 -8.23
C TYR A 4 5.83 -6.89 -7.53
N LEU A 5 6.29 -5.65 -7.30
CA LEU A 5 7.63 -5.34 -6.78
C LEU A 5 7.99 -6.13 -5.51
N MET A 6 7.06 -6.23 -4.57
CA MET A 6 7.27 -6.89 -3.28
C MET A 6 6.92 -8.38 -3.26
N GLU A 7 6.60 -9.00 -4.43
CA GLU A 7 6.20 -10.41 -4.47
C GLU A 7 7.29 -11.32 -3.90
N SER A 8 6.94 -12.07 -2.88
CA SER A 8 7.78 -13.06 -2.21
C SER A 8 6.91 -14.16 -1.59
N ASN A 9 7.50 -15.28 -1.21
CA ASN A 9 6.77 -16.37 -0.54
C ASN A 9 6.22 -15.97 0.85
N GLU A 10 6.72 -14.88 1.44
CA GLU A 10 6.35 -14.37 2.76
C GLU A 10 5.50 -13.09 2.67
N GLU A 11 5.17 -12.63 1.46
CA GLU A 11 4.54 -11.32 1.27
C GLU A 11 3.17 -11.23 1.96
N ALA A 12 2.32 -12.25 1.82
CA ALA A 12 1.01 -12.25 2.48
C ALA A 12 1.15 -12.14 4.02
N PHE A 13 2.06 -12.90 4.61
CA PHE A 13 2.36 -12.82 6.04
C PHE A 13 2.92 -11.44 6.45
N ARG A 14 3.83 -10.87 5.64
CA ARG A 14 4.36 -9.53 5.89
C ARG A 14 3.26 -8.46 5.89
N LEU A 15 2.35 -8.52 4.92
CA LEU A 15 1.20 -7.62 4.85
C LEU A 15 0.27 -7.78 6.05
N ASP A 16 0.06 -9.01 6.50
CA ASP A 16 -0.76 -9.32 7.66
C ASP A 16 -0.19 -8.68 8.94
N VAL A 17 1.10 -8.91 9.21
CA VAL A 17 1.79 -8.34 10.38
C VAL A 17 1.84 -6.81 10.34
N LYS A 18 2.07 -6.23 9.15
CA LYS A 18 2.17 -4.78 8.93
C LYS A 18 0.83 -4.07 9.13
N THR A 19 -0.29 -4.72 8.82
CA THR A 19 -1.61 -4.07 8.83
C THR A 19 -2.04 -3.74 10.25
N ASP A 20 -2.09 -2.45 10.58
CA ASP A 20 -2.57 -1.92 11.85
C ASP A 20 -4.08 -1.75 11.82
N ILE A 21 -4.76 -2.44 12.73
CA ILE A 21 -6.23 -2.49 12.81
C ILE A 21 -6.80 -1.09 13.10
N GLU A 22 -6.25 -0.41 14.09
CA GLU A 22 -6.74 0.91 14.53
C GLU A 22 -6.65 1.95 13.40
N SER A 23 -5.54 1.93 12.64
CA SER A 23 -5.37 2.81 11.48
C SER A 23 -6.41 2.54 10.40
N VAL A 24 -6.68 1.29 10.07
CA VAL A 24 -7.68 0.92 9.06
C VAL A 24 -9.08 1.33 9.50
N GLU A 25 -9.46 1.03 10.74
CA GLU A 25 -10.76 1.40 11.30
C GLU A 25 -10.97 2.92 11.28
N LYS A 26 -9.99 3.70 11.75
CA LYS A 26 -10.03 5.15 11.74
C LYS A 26 -10.20 5.72 10.33
N GLN A 27 -9.43 5.21 9.38
CA GLN A 27 -9.51 5.62 7.97
C GLN A 27 -10.87 5.26 7.35
N ALA A 28 -11.39 4.06 7.61
CA ALA A 28 -12.67 3.60 7.08
C ALA A 28 -13.86 4.39 7.65
N LEU A 29 -13.84 4.69 8.95
CA LEU A 29 -14.85 5.53 9.59
C LEU A 29 -14.83 6.96 9.03
N TRP A 30 -13.63 7.53 8.85
CA TRP A 30 -13.49 8.84 8.21
C TRP A 30 -14.01 8.83 6.77
N ALA A 31 -13.75 7.76 6.00
CA ALA A 31 -14.26 7.60 4.64
C ALA A 31 -15.80 7.44 4.57
N GLY A 32 -16.45 7.22 5.70
CA GLY A 32 -17.92 7.13 5.77
C GLY A 32 -18.47 5.72 5.61
N ILE A 33 -17.69 4.67 5.93
CA ILE A 33 -18.19 3.29 5.99
C ILE A 33 -19.34 3.17 6.99
N LYS A 34 -20.36 2.37 6.66
CA LYS A 34 -21.55 2.20 7.50
C LYS A 34 -22.05 0.76 7.47
N PRO A 35 -22.76 0.31 8.53
CA PRO A 35 -23.47 -0.97 8.52
C PRO A 35 -24.39 -1.14 7.31
N GLY A 36 -24.44 -2.34 6.77
CA GLY A 36 -25.25 -2.71 5.61
C GLY A 36 -24.62 -2.39 4.25
N MET A 37 -23.49 -1.71 4.19
CA MET A 37 -22.82 -1.40 2.93
C MET A 37 -22.26 -2.64 2.23
N ARG A 38 -22.27 -2.61 0.90
CA ARG A 38 -21.49 -3.48 0.03
C ARG A 38 -20.18 -2.79 -0.31
N VAL A 39 -19.06 -3.35 0.11
CA VAL A 39 -17.72 -2.74 -0.02
C VAL A 39 -16.83 -3.59 -0.91
N ALA A 40 -16.02 -2.96 -1.77
CA ALA A 40 -14.90 -3.59 -2.45
C ALA A 40 -13.59 -3.16 -1.80
N ASP A 41 -12.71 -4.11 -1.49
CA ASP A 41 -11.32 -3.89 -1.05
C ASP A 41 -10.39 -4.26 -2.19
N ILE A 42 -9.95 -3.26 -2.95
CA ILE A 42 -9.15 -3.44 -4.16
C ILE A 42 -7.66 -3.43 -3.80
N GLY A 43 -6.96 -4.51 -4.13
CA GLY A 43 -5.62 -4.78 -3.65
C GLY A 43 -5.62 -5.32 -2.21
N CYS A 44 -6.52 -6.27 -1.91
CA CYS A 44 -6.79 -6.74 -0.55
C CYS A 44 -5.62 -7.47 0.13
N GLY A 45 -4.60 -7.88 -0.62
CA GLY A 45 -3.39 -8.50 -0.09
C GLY A 45 -3.68 -9.75 0.74
N SER A 46 -3.28 -9.72 2.02
CA SER A 46 -3.50 -10.82 2.98
C SER A 46 -4.96 -11.03 3.38
N GLY A 47 -5.88 -10.11 3.02
CA GLY A 47 -7.28 -10.16 3.42
C GLY A 47 -7.60 -9.56 4.80
N LYS A 48 -6.59 -9.16 5.59
CA LYS A 48 -6.80 -8.59 6.93
C LYS A 48 -7.60 -7.28 6.88
N THR A 49 -7.29 -6.39 5.94
CA THR A 49 -8.09 -5.16 5.72
C THR A 49 -9.53 -5.50 5.36
N THR A 50 -9.74 -6.45 4.46
CA THR A 50 -11.08 -6.93 4.10
C THR A 50 -11.90 -7.39 5.31
N ALA A 51 -11.27 -8.15 6.21
CA ALA A 51 -11.92 -8.62 7.45
C ALA A 51 -12.26 -7.45 8.40
N ILE A 52 -11.38 -6.46 8.53
CA ILE A 52 -11.64 -5.26 9.34
C ILE A 52 -12.82 -4.46 8.75
N LEU A 53 -12.84 -4.23 7.44
CA LEU A 53 -13.94 -3.56 6.76
C LEU A 53 -15.26 -4.33 6.92
N HIS A 54 -15.20 -5.67 6.87
CA HIS A 54 -16.38 -6.51 7.07
C HIS A 54 -16.98 -6.33 8.46
N ASN A 55 -16.16 -6.25 9.50
CA ASN A 55 -16.68 -5.97 10.85
C ASN A 55 -17.42 -4.63 10.94
N LEU A 56 -16.93 -3.61 10.23
CA LEU A 56 -17.50 -2.26 10.25
C LEU A 56 -18.82 -2.16 9.46
N VAL A 57 -19.07 -3.04 8.50
CA VAL A 57 -20.33 -3.05 7.74
C VAL A 57 -21.40 -3.95 8.34
N GLN A 58 -21.13 -4.61 9.47
CA GLN A 58 -22.14 -5.41 10.15
C GLN A 58 -23.13 -4.54 10.95
N PRO A 59 -24.40 -4.94 11.08
CA PRO A 59 -25.01 -6.13 10.46
C PRO A 59 -25.41 -5.92 8.98
N GLY A 60 -25.40 -7.02 8.23
CA GLY A 60 -26.01 -7.10 6.89
C GLY A 60 -25.14 -6.61 5.74
N GLY A 61 -23.96 -6.05 6.00
CA GLY A 61 -23.00 -5.66 4.98
C GLY A 61 -22.19 -6.83 4.43
N VAL A 62 -21.60 -6.62 3.26
CA VAL A 62 -20.74 -7.61 2.59
C VAL A 62 -19.47 -6.94 2.05
N VAL A 63 -18.36 -7.66 2.04
CA VAL A 63 -17.09 -7.15 1.49
C VAL A 63 -16.54 -8.12 0.46
N VAL A 64 -16.07 -7.57 -0.66
CA VAL A 64 -15.37 -8.31 -1.71
C VAL A 64 -13.92 -7.84 -1.73
N GLY A 65 -13.00 -8.71 -1.36
CA GLY A 65 -11.55 -8.49 -1.50
C GLY A 65 -11.08 -8.95 -2.87
N VAL A 66 -10.36 -8.10 -3.57
CA VAL A 66 -9.81 -8.35 -4.92
C VAL A 66 -8.30 -8.16 -4.91
N ASP A 67 -7.56 -9.13 -5.41
CA ASP A 67 -6.10 -9.05 -5.57
C ASP A 67 -5.65 -9.83 -6.79
N GLY A 68 -4.60 -9.37 -7.46
CA GLY A 68 -4.04 -10.02 -8.65
C GLY A 68 -3.21 -11.27 -8.35
N SER A 69 -2.81 -11.51 -7.10
CA SER A 69 -2.00 -12.68 -6.72
C SER A 69 -2.85 -13.83 -6.20
N GLU A 70 -2.84 -14.95 -6.90
CA GLU A 70 -3.52 -16.15 -6.44
C GLU A 70 -3.02 -16.62 -5.07
N LYS A 71 -1.71 -16.51 -4.81
CA LYS A 71 -1.11 -16.88 -3.51
C LYS A 71 -1.69 -16.04 -2.37
N ARG A 72 -1.83 -14.73 -2.58
CA ARG A 72 -2.42 -13.83 -1.57
C ARG A 72 -3.90 -14.10 -1.37
N ILE A 73 -4.63 -14.40 -2.44
CA ILE A 73 -6.06 -14.77 -2.34
C ILE A 73 -6.24 -16.09 -1.58
N ILE A 74 -5.41 -17.11 -1.83
CA ILE A 74 -5.43 -18.36 -1.06
C ILE A 74 -5.17 -18.08 0.42
N TYR A 75 -4.13 -17.31 0.73
CA TYR A 75 -3.84 -16.90 2.11
C TYR A 75 -5.02 -16.19 2.76
N ALA A 76 -5.62 -15.24 2.06
CA ALA A 76 -6.78 -14.49 2.55
C ALA A 76 -7.99 -15.39 2.83
N GLN A 77 -8.26 -16.34 1.96
CA GLN A 77 -9.32 -17.34 2.13
C GLN A 77 -9.05 -18.23 3.35
N ASP A 78 -7.82 -18.70 3.53
CA ASP A 78 -7.47 -19.60 4.64
C ASP A 78 -7.57 -18.90 6.01
N HIS A 79 -7.31 -17.61 6.08
CA HIS A 79 -7.22 -16.87 7.36
C HIS A 79 -8.44 -16.00 7.66
N TYR A 80 -9.16 -15.53 6.65
CA TYR A 80 -10.19 -14.50 6.79
C TYR A 80 -11.53 -14.84 6.13
N ALA A 81 -11.72 -16.08 5.65
CA ALA A 81 -13.01 -16.48 5.12
C ALA A 81 -14.10 -16.41 6.20
N ALA A 82 -15.19 -15.72 5.88
CA ALA A 82 -16.37 -15.61 6.75
C ALA A 82 -17.62 -15.40 5.89
N GLN A 83 -18.80 -15.65 6.49
CA GLN A 83 -20.06 -15.30 5.83
C GLN A 83 -20.11 -13.78 5.59
N GLY A 84 -20.34 -13.36 4.34
CA GLY A 84 -20.33 -11.96 3.94
C GLY A 84 -18.99 -11.46 3.43
N ILE A 85 -17.94 -12.30 3.41
CA ILE A 85 -16.68 -12.01 2.75
C ILE A 85 -16.52 -12.88 1.52
N LYS A 86 -16.08 -12.29 0.41
CA LYS A 86 -15.67 -13.00 -0.81
C LYS A 86 -14.29 -12.51 -1.24
N PHE A 87 -13.39 -13.43 -1.56
CA PHE A 87 -12.08 -13.12 -2.16
C PHE A 87 -12.05 -13.55 -3.62
N ILE A 88 -11.55 -12.67 -4.49
CA ILE A 88 -11.50 -12.86 -5.94
C ILE A 88 -10.08 -12.55 -6.45
N CYS A 89 -9.49 -13.52 -7.16
CA CYS A 89 -8.25 -13.29 -7.89
C CYS A 89 -8.58 -12.60 -9.22
N LYS A 90 -8.17 -11.34 -9.37
CA LYS A 90 -8.40 -10.56 -10.59
C LYS A 90 -7.39 -9.45 -10.75
N ASP A 91 -6.90 -9.27 -11.96
CA ASP A 91 -6.02 -8.15 -12.31
C ASP A 91 -6.86 -6.87 -12.40
N ILE A 92 -6.48 -5.87 -11.64
CA ILE A 92 -7.17 -4.57 -11.60
C ILE A 92 -6.98 -3.73 -12.87
N ARG A 93 -6.07 -4.13 -13.75
CA ARG A 93 -5.88 -3.52 -15.08
C ARG A 93 -6.93 -4.00 -16.10
N GLU A 94 -7.62 -5.08 -15.79
CA GLU A 94 -8.73 -5.60 -16.59
C GLU A 94 -10.06 -4.98 -16.15
N PRO A 95 -11.10 -5.00 -17.01
CA PRO A 95 -12.43 -4.49 -16.66
C PRO A 95 -12.98 -5.15 -15.40
N LEU A 96 -13.50 -4.34 -14.47
CA LEU A 96 -14.01 -4.79 -13.17
C LEU A 96 -15.54 -4.91 -13.10
N GLY A 97 -16.26 -4.61 -14.17
CA GLY A 97 -17.74 -4.52 -14.18
C GLY A 97 -18.46 -5.80 -13.76
N ASP A 98 -17.84 -6.99 -13.92
CA ASP A 98 -18.37 -8.27 -13.48
C ASP A 98 -18.45 -8.42 -11.94
N LEU A 99 -17.76 -7.57 -11.19
CA LEU A 99 -17.84 -7.50 -9.74
C LEU A 99 -19.17 -6.87 -9.24
N GLY A 100 -19.87 -6.15 -10.13
CA GLY A 100 -21.05 -5.36 -9.80
C GLY A 100 -20.72 -4.03 -9.12
N LEU A 101 -21.71 -3.33 -8.61
CA LEU A 101 -21.56 -2.00 -8.01
C LEU A 101 -21.47 -2.05 -6.49
N PHE A 102 -20.69 -1.13 -5.92
CA PHE A 102 -20.39 -1.03 -4.50
C PHE A 102 -20.79 0.34 -3.92
N ASP A 103 -21.23 0.34 -2.66
CA ASP A 103 -21.51 1.57 -1.91
C ASP A 103 -20.23 2.30 -1.54
N LEU A 104 -19.15 1.54 -1.25
CA LEU A 104 -17.83 2.05 -1.00
C LEU A 104 -16.78 1.16 -1.70
N VAL A 105 -15.88 1.78 -2.44
CA VAL A 105 -14.70 1.12 -3.00
C VAL A 105 -13.48 1.64 -2.28
N TRP A 106 -12.73 0.73 -1.68
CA TRP A 106 -11.56 0.98 -0.85
C TRP A 106 -10.31 0.55 -1.58
N VAL A 107 -9.34 1.45 -1.68
CA VAL A 107 -8.02 1.23 -2.31
C VAL A 107 -6.95 1.74 -1.38
N ARG A 108 -6.06 0.87 -0.90
CA ARG A 108 -5.05 1.26 0.08
C ARG A 108 -3.68 0.67 -0.22
N PHE A 109 -2.66 1.55 -0.38
CA PHE A 109 -1.27 1.20 -0.65
C PHE A 109 -1.10 0.30 -1.89
N LEU A 110 -1.78 0.67 -2.96
CA LEU A 110 -1.81 -0.05 -4.22
C LEU A 110 -1.21 0.75 -5.37
N LEU A 111 -1.58 2.03 -5.49
CA LEU A 111 -1.25 2.85 -6.66
C LEU A 111 0.24 3.19 -6.72
N GLU A 112 0.96 3.11 -5.59
CA GLU A 112 2.41 3.24 -5.56
C GLU A 112 3.15 2.21 -6.45
N TYR A 113 2.51 1.12 -6.84
CA TYR A 113 3.09 0.07 -7.71
C TYR A 113 2.71 0.24 -9.19
N TYR A 114 2.08 1.35 -9.57
CA TYR A 114 1.55 1.59 -10.91
C TYR A 114 1.84 3.00 -11.43
N LEU A 115 3.09 3.48 -11.30
CA LEU A 115 3.51 4.83 -11.67
C LEU A 115 3.03 5.27 -13.05
N SER A 116 3.14 4.39 -14.07
CA SER A 116 2.85 4.73 -15.47
C SER A 116 1.36 4.76 -15.82
N ASN A 117 0.52 4.04 -15.06
CA ASN A 117 -0.88 3.81 -15.41
C ASN A 117 -1.86 3.92 -14.23
N SER A 118 -1.44 4.52 -13.12
CA SER A 118 -2.29 4.70 -11.93
C SER A 118 -3.59 5.47 -12.24
N SER A 119 -3.56 6.44 -13.15
CA SER A 119 -4.77 7.17 -13.56
C SER A 119 -5.81 6.26 -14.22
N ASP A 120 -5.38 5.41 -15.15
CA ASP A 120 -6.24 4.49 -15.88
C ASP A 120 -6.82 3.41 -14.95
N ILE A 121 -6.01 2.96 -13.99
CA ILE A 121 -6.45 2.03 -12.94
C ILE A 121 -7.54 2.68 -12.07
N VAL A 122 -7.36 3.94 -11.66
CA VAL A 122 -8.38 4.63 -10.86
C VAL A 122 -9.66 4.85 -11.67
N GLU A 123 -9.57 5.14 -12.96
CA GLU A 123 -10.72 5.22 -13.85
C GLU A 123 -11.47 3.89 -13.92
N ASN A 124 -10.77 2.78 -14.17
CA ASN A 124 -11.35 1.43 -14.19
C ASN A 124 -12.01 1.04 -12.85
N ILE A 125 -11.36 1.36 -11.72
CA ILE A 125 -11.92 1.14 -10.38
C ILE A 125 -13.18 2.00 -10.16
N SER A 126 -13.24 3.21 -10.71
CA SER A 126 -14.38 4.10 -10.53
C SER A 126 -15.67 3.56 -11.17
N GLU A 127 -15.55 2.70 -12.20
CA GLU A 127 -16.70 2.09 -12.88
C GLU A 127 -17.54 1.17 -11.97
N ILE A 128 -16.97 0.65 -10.90
CA ILE A 128 -17.68 -0.21 -9.93
C ILE A 128 -18.23 0.56 -8.72
N VAL A 129 -18.10 1.88 -8.68
CA VAL A 129 -18.72 2.73 -7.66
C VAL A 129 -20.16 3.01 -8.04
N LYS A 130 -21.11 2.74 -7.14
CA LYS A 130 -22.53 3.12 -7.35
C LYS A 130 -22.67 4.64 -7.54
N PRO A 131 -23.66 5.11 -8.31
CA PRO A 131 -24.08 6.50 -8.26
C PRO A 131 -24.35 6.94 -6.80
N GLY A 132 -23.66 8.01 -6.35
CA GLY A 132 -23.71 8.45 -4.95
C GLY A 132 -22.89 7.59 -3.96
N GLY A 133 -22.15 6.60 -4.46
CA GLY A 133 -21.20 5.81 -3.67
C GLY A 133 -19.88 6.55 -3.42
N ILE A 134 -19.01 5.92 -2.66
CA ILE A 134 -17.73 6.48 -2.20
C ILE A 134 -16.57 5.75 -2.84
N LEU A 135 -15.62 6.49 -3.41
CA LEU A 135 -14.30 6.00 -3.77
C LEU A 135 -13.27 6.53 -2.77
N CYS A 136 -12.70 5.65 -1.96
CA CYS A 136 -11.66 5.97 -0.99
C CYS A 136 -10.31 5.49 -1.48
N LEU A 137 -9.42 6.44 -1.79
CA LEU A 137 -8.05 6.18 -2.21
C LEU A 137 -7.09 6.56 -1.09
N ILE A 138 -6.22 5.64 -0.69
CA ILE A 138 -5.19 5.86 0.34
C ILE A 138 -3.86 5.39 -0.21
N ASP A 139 -2.87 6.28 -0.25
CA ASP A 139 -1.53 5.88 -0.62
C ASP A 139 -0.46 6.74 0.07
N LEU A 140 0.78 6.27 -0.01
CA LEU A 140 1.91 6.91 0.64
C LEU A 140 2.45 8.07 -0.20
N ASP A 141 2.83 9.14 0.47
CA ASP A 141 3.59 10.24 -0.13
C ASP A 141 4.97 10.33 0.52
N HIS A 142 5.97 10.58 -0.29
CA HIS A 142 7.36 10.54 0.14
C HIS A 142 7.77 9.19 0.78
N ASN A 143 7.25 8.06 0.22
CA ASN A 143 7.52 6.74 0.76
C ASN A 143 9.03 6.49 0.85
N CYS A 144 9.52 6.23 2.07
CA CYS A 144 10.93 6.00 2.40
C CYS A 144 11.86 7.22 2.24
N LEU A 145 11.37 8.45 2.23
CA LEU A 145 12.17 9.64 1.93
C LEU A 145 12.16 10.74 2.99
N ASN A 146 11.39 10.60 4.07
CA ASN A 146 11.30 11.61 5.13
C ASN A 146 12.08 11.17 6.37
N TYR A 147 13.32 11.63 6.48
CA TYR A 147 14.21 11.30 7.59
C TYR A 147 14.83 12.56 8.21
N CYS A 148 15.05 12.55 9.52
CA CYS A 148 15.91 13.50 10.20
C CYS A 148 17.19 12.81 10.67
N GLY A 149 18.34 13.43 10.41
CA GLY A 149 19.64 12.92 10.80
C GLY A 149 20.27 11.91 9.82
N LEU A 150 19.70 11.76 8.64
CA LEU A 150 20.25 10.88 7.60
C LEU A 150 21.63 11.39 7.11
N PRO A 151 22.67 10.53 7.09
CA PRO A 151 23.96 10.92 6.51
C PRO A 151 23.81 11.32 5.03
N PRO A 152 24.46 12.39 4.55
CA PRO A 152 24.27 12.88 3.17
C PRO A 152 24.56 11.86 2.07
N LYS A 153 25.50 10.94 2.30
CA LYS A 153 25.80 9.84 1.37
C LYS A 153 24.63 8.86 1.29
N LEU A 154 24.13 8.45 2.44
CA LEU A 154 22.99 7.54 2.56
C LEU A 154 21.72 8.15 1.94
N GLU A 155 21.47 9.44 2.18
CA GLU A 155 20.33 10.18 1.59
C GLU A 155 20.40 10.15 0.05
N ARG A 156 21.53 10.52 -0.54
CA ARG A 156 21.70 10.50 -2.00
C ARG A 156 21.47 9.10 -2.58
N THR A 157 21.99 8.06 -1.91
CA THR A 157 21.82 6.66 -2.34
C THR A 157 20.36 6.24 -2.30
N ILE A 158 19.62 6.57 -1.23
CA ILE A 158 18.18 6.27 -1.13
C ILE A 158 17.40 6.97 -2.25
N PHE A 159 17.65 8.26 -2.51
CA PHE A 159 16.99 8.98 -3.61
C PHE A 159 17.32 8.38 -4.99
N ALA A 160 18.59 8.00 -5.21
CA ALA A 160 18.99 7.34 -6.46
C ALA A 160 18.29 5.98 -6.63
N ALA A 161 18.23 5.18 -5.58
CA ALA A 161 17.52 3.90 -5.58
C ALA A 161 16.02 4.07 -5.85
N MET A 162 15.35 5.08 -5.25
CA MET A 162 13.94 5.38 -5.52
C MET A 162 13.70 5.76 -6.98
N ARG A 163 14.61 6.52 -7.60
CA ARG A 163 14.51 6.83 -9.03
C ARG A 163 14.60 5.57 -9.89
N VAL A 164 15.55 4.70 -9.61
CA VAL A 164 15.70 3.42 -10.34
C VAL A 164 14.47 2.52 -10.15
N LEU A 165 13.84 2.54 -8.98
CA LEU A 165 12.57 1.85 -8.74
C LEU A 165 11.45 2.37 -9.66
N GLY A 166 11.33 3.68 -9.83
CA GLY A 166 10.38 4.26 -10.77
C GLY A 166 10.64 3.81 -12.21
N GLU A 167 11.91 3.83 -12.63
CA GLU A 167 12.31 3.49 -14.00
C GLU A 167 12.18 1.99 -14.33
N LYS A 168 12.50 1.09 -13.37
CA LYS A 168 12.60 -0.36 -13.62
C LYS A 168 11.46 -1.18 -13.03
N ALA A 169 10.74 -0.67 -12.04
CA ALA A 169 9.71 -1.42 -11.32
C ALA A 169 8.38 -0.67 -11.23
N ASN A 170 8.19 0.37 -12.04
CA ASN A 170 6.95 1.13 -12.11
C ASN A 170 6.46 1.68 -10.75
N PHE A 171 7.40 1.91 -9.80
CA PHE A 171 7.09 2.33 -8.45
C PHE A 171 7.05 3.85 -8.30
N ASP A 172 5.97 4.38 -7.70
CA ASP A 172 5.79 5.80 -7.41
C ASP A 172 5.90 6.09 -5.91
N PRO A 173 7.04 6.62 -5.42
CA PRO A 173 7.15 7.00 -4.02
C PRO A 173 6.30 8.21 -3.63
N TYR A 174 5.64 8.84 -4.59
CA TYR A 174 4.80 10.03 -4.43
C TYR A 174 3.34 9.80 -4.81
N ALA A 175 2.87 8.56 -4.78
CA ALA A 175 1.51 8.20 -5.18
C ALA A 175 0.44 9.00 -4.42
N GLY A 176 0.63 9.22 -3.10
CA GLY A 176 -0.32 9.91 -2.25
C GLY A 176 -0.72 11.30 -2.73
N ARG A 177 0.23 12.13 -3.20
CA ARG A 177 -0.05 13.49 -3.68
C ARG A 177 -0.86 13.55 -4.97
N ARG A 178 -1.02 12.43 -5.69
CA ARG A 178 -1.73 12.36 -6.97
C ARG A 178 -3.22 12.07 -6.81
N LEU A 179 -3.64 11.49 -5.67
CA LEU A 179 -4.98 10.94 -5.46
C LEU A 179 -6.09 11.96 -5.67
N TYR A 180 -5.95 13.17 -5.10
CA TYR A 180 -6.90 14.25 -5.31
C TYR A 180 -7.10 14.57 -6.80
N SER A 181 -5.99 14.65 -7.56
CA SER A 181 -6.04 15.00 -8.98
C SER A 181 -6.76 13.95 -9.83
N TYR A 182 -6.67 12.66 -9.44
CA TYR A 182 -7.40 11.59 -10.13
C TYR A 182 -8.91 11.75 -9.91
N LEU A 183 -9.35 11.91 -8.67
CA LEU A 183 -10.76 12.10 -8.35
C LEU A 183 -11.34 13.35 -8.98
N TYR A 184 -10.61 14.46 -8.95
CA TYR A 184 -11.01 15.72 -9.59
C TYR A 184 -11.22 15.57 -11.11
N LYS A 185 -10.29 14.92 -11.80
CA LYS A 185 -10.37 14.69 -13.25
C LYS A 185 -11.54 13.77 -13.64
N LEU A 186 -11.88 12.79 -12.80
CA LEU A 186 -13.02 11.89 -12.98
C LEU A 186 -14.36 12.55 -12.63
N GLY A 187 -14.36 13.81 -12.16
CA GLY A 187 -15.58 14.56 -11.87
C GLY A 187 -16.27 14.20 -10.56
N TYR A 188 -15.55 13.56 -9.62
CA TYR A 188 -16.07 13.30 -8.28
C TYR A 188 -16.46 14.61 -7.59
N GLN A 189 -17.57 14.58 -6.87
CA GLN A 189 -18.06 15.70 -6.07
C GLN A 189 -17.71 15.44 -4.59
N ASP A 190 -17.73 16.50 -3.79
CA ASP A 190 -17.49 16.43 -2.34
C ASP A 190 -16.20 15.70 -1.96
N ILE A 191 -15.11 15.99 -2.70
CA ILE A 191 -13.81 15.38 -2.43
C ILE A 191 -13.27 15.91 -1.12
N ASP A 192 -13.11 15.01 -0.14
CA ASP A 192 -12.46 15.30 1.13
C ASP A 192 -11.06 14.71 1.20
N VAL A 193 -10.13 15.34 1.90
CA VAL A 193 -8.72 14.95 1.97
C VAL A 193 -8.24 14.90 3.41
N ASN A 194 -7.61 13.79 3.78
CA ASN A 194 -6.96 13.61 5.07
C ASN A 194 -5.49 13.26 4.87
N VAL A 195 -4.61 13.90 5.63
CA VAL A 195 -3.16 13.62 5.63
C VAL A 195 -2.73 13.23 7.03
N SER A 196 -2.14 12.06 7.18
CA SER A 196 -1.64 11.57 8.47
C SER A 196 -0.32 10.80 8.28
N ALA A 197 0.57 10.87 9.27
CA ALA A 197 1.79 10.09 9.26
C ALA A 197 1.48 8.59 9.38
N HIS A 198 2.05 7.78 8.49
CA HIS A 198 1.86 6.31 8.49
C HIS A 198 3.02 5.59 9.18
N HIS A 199 4.24 5.74 8.69
CA HIS A 199 5.44 5.19 9.34
C HIS A 199 6.05 6.25 10.27
N LEU A 200 5.52 6.36 11.46
CA LEU A 200 6.07 7.29 12.46
C LEU A 200 7.02 6.53 13.39
N ILE A 201 8.34 6.69 13.19
CA ILE A 201 9.37 5.95 13.89
C ILE A 201 10.33 6.90 14.58
N PHE A 202 10.38 6.84 15.91
CA PHE A 202 11.29 7.59 16.77
C PHE A 202 11.59 6.80 18.05
N GLY A 203 12.65 7.16 18.78
CA GLY A 203 13.05 6.43 19.99
C GLY A 203 13.51 5.00 19.68
N ARG A 204 13.23 4.05 20.56
CA ARG A 204 13.60 2.65 20.36
C ARG A 204 12.89 2.04 19.15
N LEU A 205 13.65 1.45 18.25
CA LEU A 205 13.11 0.75 17.08
C LEU A 205 12.31 -0.49 17.52
N ARG A 206 11.09 -0.64 17.01
CA ARG A 206 10.25 -1.84 17.23
C ARG A 206 10.71 -2.95 16.29
N ASP A 207 10.62 -4.20 16.74
CA ASP A 207 11.02 -5.37 15.96
C ASP A 207 10.20 -5.49 14.65
N SER A 208 8.91 -5.13 14.69
CA SER A 208 8.04 -5.08 13.50
C SER A 208 8.50 -4.06 12.45
N ASP A 209 8.96 -2.89 12.89
CA ASP A 209 9.49 -1.87 11.97
C ASP A 209 10.83 -2.31 11.38
N ALA A 210 11.71 -2.86 12.22
CA ALA A 210 12.98 -3.41 11.78
C ALA A 210 12.78 -4.49 10.70
N PHE A 211 11.92 -5.46 10.98
CA PHE A 211 11.59 -6.54 10.04
C PHE A 211 11.04 -6.01 8.71
N ASN A 212 10.04 -5.11 8.76
CA ASN A 212 9.42 -4.55 7.57
C ASN A 212 10.43 -3.79 6.68
N TRP A 213 11.26 -2.94 7.30
CA TRP A 213 12.23 -2.13 6.56
C TRP A 213 13.38 -2.96 5.98
N MET A 214 13.88 -3.95 6.73
CA MET A 214 14.89 -4.88 6.23
C MET A 214 14.39 -5.66 5.01
N LYS A 215 13.15 -6.17 5.06
CA LYS A 215 12.54 -6.86 3.92
C LYS A 215 12.36 -5.93 2.72
N LYS A 216 11.90 -4.70 2.92
CA LYS A 216 11.81 -3.70 1.84
C LYS A 216 13.15 -3.48 1.14
N ILE A 217 14.21 -3.21 1.91
CA ILE A 217 15.54 -2.96 1.37
C ILE A 217 16.07 -4.19 0.60
N GLU A 218 15.94 -5.38 1.17
CA GLU A 218 16.37 -6.63 0.54
C GLU A 218 15.68 -6.86 -0.81
N VAL A 219 14.34 -6.82 -0.82
CA VAL A 219 13.54 -7.09 -2.03
C VAL A 219 13.81 -6.05 -3.11
N VAL A 220 13.79 -4.77 -2.73
CA VAL A 220 14.04 -3.65 -3.66
C VAL A 220 15.41 -3.76 -4.30
N SER A 221 16.45 -3.97 -3.48
CA SER A 221 17.84 -4.04 -3.98
C SER A 221 18.03 -5.18 -4.97
N ARG A 222 17.41 -6.33 -4.73
CA ARG A 222 17.48 -7.51 -5.63
C ARG A 222 16.70 -7.29 -6.92
N LYS A 223 15.45 -6.81 -6.83
CA LYS A 223 14.57 -6.71 -8.00
C LYS A 223 15.04 -5.68 -9.03
N VAL A 224 15.58 -4.54 -8.58
CA VAL A 224 16.06 -3.52 -9.51
C VAL A 224 17.55 -3.63 -9.82
N ASN A 225 18.27 -4.59 -9.18
CA ASN A 225 19.70 -4.79 -9.33
C ASN A 225 20.46 -3.47 -9.17
N TYR A 226 20.17 -2.70 -8.11
CA TYR A 226 20.86 -1.46 -7.81
C TYR A 226 22.28 -1.76 -7.32
N GLN A 227 23.28 -1.12 -7.88
CA GLN A 227 24.70 -1.50 -7.70
C GLN A 227 25.36 -0.87 -6.47
N PHE A 228 24.72 0.12 -5.82
CA PHE A 228 25.27 0.86 -4.68
C PHE A 228 26.67 1.41 -4.93
N GLU A 229 26.91 1.99 -6.11
CA GLU A 229 28.22 2.49 -6.55
C GLU A 229 28.80 3.56 -5.61
N GLU A 230 27.96 4.23 -4.84
CA GLU A 230 28.36 5.19 -3.81
C GLU A 230 29.14 4.53 -2.66
N TYR A 231 29.05 3.20 -2.54
CA TYR A 231 29.67 2.40 -1.48
C TYR A 231 30.72 1.45 -2.07
N LYS A 232 31.98 1.56 -1.60
CA LYS A 232 33.05 0.68 -2.07
C LYS A 232 32.78 -0.79 -1.77
N GLY A 233 32.13 -1.08 -0.64
CA GLY A 233 31.66 -2.40 -0.24
C GLY A 233 30.28 -2.76 -0.77
N GLY A 234 29.70 -1.95 -1.68
CA GLY A 234 28.41 -2.22 -2.29
C GLY A 234 27.25 -2.28 -1.30
N TYR A 235 26.32 -3.22 -1.53
CA TYR A 235 25.10 -3.41 -0.74
C TYR A 235 25.37 -3.61 0.76
N GLU A 236 26.38 -4.39 1.13
CA GLU A 236 26.68 -4.69 2.54
C GLU A 236 27.14 -3.43 3.31
N GLU A 237 27.95 -2.57 2.70
CA GLU A 237 28.37 -1.32 3.33
C GLU A 237 27.17 -0.34 3.45
N PHE A 238 26.35 -0.24 2.41
CA PHE A 238 25.11 0.54 2.45
C PHE A 238 24.20 0.06 3.57
N LEU A 239 23.92 -1.25 3.64
CA LEU A 239 23.04 -1.83 4.65
C LEU A 239 23.55 -1.56 6.08
N ASN A 240 24.85 -1.69 6.31
CA ASN A 240 25.45 -1.40 7.61
C ASN A 240 25.30 0.08 8.01
N GLU A 241 25.47 1.01 7.06
CA GLU A 241 25.26 2.44 7.32
C GLU A 241 23.79 2.75 7.57
N PHE A 242 22.87 2.19 6.75
CA PHE A 242 21.43 2.32 6.95
C PHE A 242 20.99 1.79 8.32
N MET A 243 21.43 0.61 8.72
CA MET A 243 21.09 0.02 10.01
C MET A 243 21.65 0.81 11.18
N ARG A 244 22.85 1.36 11.07
CA ARG A 244 23.42 2.24 12.10
C ARG A 244 22.53 3.48 12.29
N PHE A 245 22.09 4.10 11.20
CA PHE A 245 21.13 5.22 11.26
C PHE A 245 19.78 4.75 11.81
N PHE A 246 19.23 3.65 11.29
CA PHE A 246 17.87 3.24 11.58
C PHE A 246 17.67 2.73 13.02
N THR A 247 18.72 2.22 13.65
CA THR A 247 18.72 1.80 15.06
C THR A 247 19.06 2.92 16.04
N ASP A 248 19.54 4.07 15.58
CA ASP A 248 19.79 5.23 16.44
C ASP A 248 18.47 5.73 17.03
N PRO A 249 18.31 5.77 18.36
CA PRO A 249 17.08 6.23 19.00
C PRO A 249 16.80 7.73 18.77
N GLY A 250 17.80 8.51 18.38
CA GLY A 250 17.68 9.93 18.05
C GLY A 250 17.14 10.22 16.65
N ARG A 251 17.03 9.20 15.76
CA ARG A 251 16.48 9.40 14.42
C ARG A 251 14.98 9.67 14.48
N PHE A 252 14.49 10.37 13.47
CA PHE A 252 13.06 10.58 13.26
C PHE A 252 12.72 10.24 11.81
N VAL A 253 11.73 9.36 11.61
CA VAL A 253 11.28 8.89 10.29
C VAL A 253 9.76 8.95 10.22
N TYR A 254 9.22 9.43 9.11
CA TYR A 254 7.79 9.36 8.84
C TYR A 254 7.48 9.25 7.33
N THR A 255 6.31 8.79 7.02
CA THR A 255 5.75 8.75 5.67
C THR A 255 4.32 9.23 5.72
#